data_ba8b5e29d6989eb807f53f0654d333f4
#
_entry.id   ba8b5e29d6989eb807f53f0654d333f4
#
_cell.length_a   1.000
_cell.length_b   1.000
_cell.length_c   1.000
_cell.angle_alpha   90.00
_cell.angle_beta   90.00
_cell.angle_gamma   90.00
#
_symmetry.space_group_name_H-M   'P 1'
#
loop_
_entity.id
_entity.type
_entity.pdbx_description
1 polymer ?
#
loop_
_entity_poly.entity_id
_entity_poly.type
_entity_poly.pdbx_seq_one_letter_code
_entity_poly.pdbx_strand_id
1 'polypeptide(L)'
;AATMVTAGIFMVARMSPLFELSDTALGVVIVIGAITALFMGFLGIVQNDIKRVVAYSTLSQLGYMTVALGASAYGVAIFHLMTHAFFKALLFLGAGSVIIAMHHDQDIRNMGGLRKYMPITWITFLVGTLALIGTPFFSGFYSKDLIIEAAKFANVPGAGFAYFCVLAGVFVTAFYSFRLYFLVFHGQERWGRAAHGHGAHHGEEHHGLAAGEKPHETAPVVTIPLVLLAIPSVLIGLYLVEPMLFGGFFDGVIAGAQRHPAMATLAEEFHGWLALGLHALSTPTFWLALAGTVAAWYCYMVDPRVPEAIARRFSGLYRLLVDKYYFDRFNEIVLAGGARLLGRGLWKGGDQALLDGVAIDGSARLVGWFSGVMRLAQTGRLNTYAITMIVGVALLMLFVVLPMLRR
;
A
#
# COMPACT_ATOMS: atom_id res chain seq x y z
N ALA A 1 -0.82 6.42 -6.39
CA ALA A 1 -0.62 6.81 -4.99
C ALA A 1 -1.73 7.76 -4.48
N ALA A 2 -2.28 8.62 -5.33
CA ALA A 2 -3.27 9.62 -4.90
C ALA A 2 -4.73 9.21 -5.12
N THR A 3 -5.01 8.26 -6.00
CA THR A 3 -6.39 7.95 -6.44
C THR A 3 -6.86 6.58 -5.98
N MET A 4 -6.24 5.49 -6.44
CA MET A 4 -6.71 4.13 -6.11
C MET A 4 -6.60 3.81 -4.62
N VAL A 5 -5.54 4.26 -3.98
CA VAL A 5 -5.27 3.99 -2.56
C VAL A 5 -6.31 4.63 -1.64
N THR A 6 -6.92 5.73 -2.08
CA THR A 6 -7.91 6.49 -1.31
C THR A 6 -9.35 5.99 -1.47
N ALA A 7 -9.59 5.00 -2.36
CA ALA A 7 -10.92 4.45 -2.60
C ALA A 7 -11.57 3.89 -1.32
N GLY A 8 -10.80 3.25 -0.44
CA GLY A 8 -11.29 2.75 0.84
C GLY A 8 -11.74 3.87 1.79
N ILE A 9 -10.99 4.96 1.85
CA ILE A 9 -11.34 6.15 2.65
C ILE A 9 -12.65 6.75 2.14
N PHE A 10 -12.78 6.92 0.82
CA PHE A 10 -14.01 7.40 0.20
C PHE A 10 -15.20 6.48 0.49
N MET A 11 -15.01 5.16 0.35
CA MET A 11 -16.05 4.17 0.62
C MET A 11 -16.59 4.29 2.04
N VAL A 12 -15.72 4.30 3.05
CA VAL A 12 -16.13 4.40 4.46
C VAL A 12 -16.83 5.73 4.72
N ALA A 13 -16.31 6.85 4.20
CA ALA A 13 -16.96 8.17 4.33
C ALA A 13 -18.35 8.18 3.67
N ARG A 14 -18.51 7.56 2.51
CA ARG A 14 -19.80 7.48 1.82
C ARG A 14 -20.80 6.58 2.52
N MET A 15 -20.28 5.54 3.20
CA MET A 15 -21.08 4.61 4.00
C MET A 15 -21.20 5.05 5.48
N SER A 16 -20.91 6.32 5.79
CA SER A 16 -21.01 6.88 7.14
C SER A 16 -22.32 6.54 7.86
N PRO A 17 -23.53 6.56 7.21
CA PRO A 17 -24.77 6.20 7.90
C PRO A 17 -24.76 4.78 8.49
N LEU A 18 -24.02 3.86 7.89
CA LEU A 18 -23.91 2.47 8.39
C LEU A 18 -22.88 2.39 9.53
N PHE A 19 -21.73 3.06 9.39
CA PHE A 19 -20.69 3.05 10.43
C PHE A 19 -21.16 3.71 11.72
N GLU A 20 -21.97 4.77 11.64
CA GLU A 20 -22.58 5.46 12.80
C GLU A 20 -23.51 4.57 13.62
N LEU A 21 -23.97 3.44 13.10
CA LEU A 21 -24.82 2.50 13.84
C LEU A 21 -24.06 1.68 14.89
N SER A 22 -22.71 1.61 14.81
CA SER A 22 -21.92 0.73 15.65
C SER A 22 -20.60 1.35 16.14
N ASP A 23 -20.54 1.68 17.43
CA ASP A 23 -19.33 2.16 18.10
C ASP A 23 -18.18 1.15 18.04
N THR A 24 -18.51 -0.16 18.01
CA THR A 24 -17.52 -1.23 17.84
C THR A 24 -16.86 -1.17 16.46
N ALA A 25 -17.65 -0.94 15.40
CA ALA A 25 -17.11 -0.79 14.06
C ALA A 25 -16.18 0.42 13.96
N LEU A 26 -16.60 1.57 14.50
CA LEU A 26 -15.78 2.78 14.58
C LEU A 26 -14.51 2.53 15.41
N GLY A 27 -14.62 1.83 16.54
CA GLY A 27 -13.48 1.43 17.36
C GLY A 27 -12.47 0.56 16.61
N VAL A 28 -12.92 -0.39 15.82
CA VAL A 28 -12.02 -1.20 14.96
C VAL A 28 -11.35 -0.33 13.91
N VAL A 29 -12.08 0.54 13.24
CA VAL A 29 -11.55 1.44 12.21
C VAL A 29 -10.49 2.38 12.79
N ILE A 30 -10.75 3.03 13.94
CA ILE A 30 -9.81 3.96 14.56
C ILE A 30 -8.54 3.28 15.02
N VAL A 31 -8.62 2.09 15.62
CA VAL A 31 -7.45 1.32 16.09
C VAL A 31 -6.58 0.83 14.93
N ILE A 32 -7.18 0.25 13.88
CA ILE A 32 -6.43 -0.19 12.70
C ILE A 32 -5.78 1.00 12.02
N GLY A 33 -6.49 2.13 11.90
CA GLY A 33 -5.95 3.39 11.37
C GLY A 33 -4.73 3.87 12.16
N ALA A 34 -4.82 3.86 13.48
CA ALA A 34 -3.76 4.29 14.39
C ALA A 34 -2.49 3.41 14.28
N ILE A 35 -2.66 2.09 14.28
CA ILE A 35 -1.57 1.14 14.07
C ILE A 35 -0.93 1.37 12.70
N THR A 36 -1.72 1.52 11.65
CA THR A 36 -1.22 1.76 10.30
C THR A 36 -0.45 3.08 10.22
N ALA A 37 -0.96 4.16 10.80
CA ALA A 37 -0.30 5.46 10.80
C ALA A 37 1.11 5.40 11.38
N LEU A 38 1.26 4.79 12.56
CA LEU A 38 2.53 4.74 13.27
C LEU A 38 3.49 3.68 12.69
N PHE A 39 3.01 2.47 12.41
CA PHE A 39 3.84 1.35 11.94
C PHE A 39 4.41 1.60 10.55
N MET A 40 3.61 2.16 9.64
CA MET A 40 4.10 2.52 8.30
C MET A 40 5.09 3.69 8.37
N GLY A 41 4.90 4.61 9.32
CA GLY A 41 5.87 5.66 9.60
C GLY A 41 7.25 5.10 10.00
N PHE A 42 7.29 4.10 10.88
CA PHE A 42 8.55 3.44 11.27
C PHE A 42 9.25 2.76 10.08
N LEU A 43 8.49 2.14 9.16
CA LEU A 43 9.09 1.59 7.94
C LEU A 43 9.74 2.69 7.09
N GLY A 44 9.13 3.89 7.02
CA GLY A 44 9.70 5.03 6.33
C GLY A 44 11.08 5.46 6.84
N ILE A 45 11.36 5.26 8.14
CA ILE A 45 12.67 5.59 8.74
C ILE A 45 13.79 4.71 8.18
N VAL A 46 13.55 3.42 7.97
CA VAL A 46 14.59 2.44 7.61
C VAL A 46 14.74 2.23 6.10
N GLN A 47 13.77 2.69 5.29
CA GLN A 47 13.84 2.53 3.84
C GLN A 47 14.93 3.40 3.22
N ASN A 48 15.62 2.85 2.21
CA ASN A 48 16.66 3.55 1.47
C ASN A 48 16.27 3.85 0.01
N ASP A 49 15.20 3.28 -0.48
CA ASP A 49 14.62 3.58 -1.79
C ASP A 49 13.72 4.81 -1.69
N ILE A 50 14.01 5.86 -2.49
CA ILE A 50 13.29 7.14 -2.48
C ILE A 50 11.78 6.97 -2.73
N LYS A 51 11.38 6.09 -3.66
CA LYS A 51 9.97 5.79 -3.94
C LYS A 51 9.30 5.08 -2.77
N ARG A 52 9.99 4.11 -2.15
CA ARG A 52 9.45 3.36 -1.02
C ARG A 52 9.26 4.23 0.21
N VAL A 53 10.16 5.16 0.51
CA VAL A 53 9.98 6.12 1.61
C VAL A 53 8.70 6.93 1.39
N VAL A 54 8.48 7.48 0.18
CA VAL A 54 7.27 8.23 -0.15
C VAL A 54 6.02 7.33 -0.14
N ALA A 55 6.12 6.06 -0.55
CA ALA A 55 5.03 5.10 -0.52
C ALA A 55 4.61 4.73 0.92
N TYR A 56 5.55 4.39 1.81
CA TYR A 56 5.24 4.13 3.22
C TYR A 56 4.69 5.36 3.93
N SER A 57 5.18 6.55 3.56
CA SER A 57 4.59 7.79 4.00
C SER A 57 3.12 7.94 3.54
N THR A 58 2.76 7.50 2.33
CA THR A 58 1.36 7.47 1.87
C THR A 58 0.51 6.54 2.73
N LEU A 59 0.99 5.31 3.00
CA LEU A 59 0.28 4.36 3.85
C LEU A 59 0.09 4.91 5.28
N SER A 60 1.10 5.59 5.83
CA SER A 60 0.98 6.27 7.11
C SER A 60 -0.11 7.34 7.09
N GLN A 61 -0.19 8.19 6.06
CA GLN A 61 -1.23 9.23 5.96
C GLN A 61 -2.63 8.64 5.73
N LEU A 62 -2.75 7.51 5.03
CA LEU A 62 -4.02 6.76 4.96
C LEU A 62 -4.44 6.26 6.35
N GLY A 63 -3.50 5.85 7.18
CA GLY A 63 -3.77 5.55 8.58
C GLY A 63 -4.36 6.74 9.33
N TYR A 64 -3.81 7.96 9.14
CA TYR A 64 -4.40 9.18 9.70
C TYR A 64 -5.84 9.43 9.21
N MET A 65 -6.10 9.27 7.90
CA MET A 65 -7.46 9.40 7.35
C MET A 65 -8.40 8.36 7.97
N THR A 66 -7.94 7.13 8.13
CA THR A 66 -8.71 6.05 8.75
C THR A 66 -9.01 6.35 10.23
N VAL A 67 -8.08 6.97 10.97
CA VAL A 67 -8.34 7.46 12.33
C VAL A 67 -9.45 8.51 12.34
N ALA A 68 -9.43 9.46 11.41
CA ALA A 68 -10.49 10.47 11.29
C ALA A 68 -11.86 9.84 11.00
N LEU A 69 -11.91 8.82 10.10
CA LEU A 69 -13.14 8.07 9.83
C LEU A 69 -13.67 7.37 11.10
N GLY A 70 -12.79 6.69 11.84
CA GLY A 70 -13.17 6.02 13.09
C GLY A 70 -13.52 6.97 14.22
N ALA A 71 -13.05 8.22 14.17
CA ALA A 71 -13.46 9.31 15.06
C ALA A 71 -14.78 9.98 14.66
N SER A 72 -15.50 9.45 13.67
CA SER A 72 -16.69 10.06 13.05
C SER A 72 -16.46 11.43 12.41
N ALA A 73 -15.21 11.81 12.17
CA ALA A 73 -14.83 13.04 11.50
C ALA A 73 -14.62 12.81 9.99
N TYR A 74 -15.65 12.30 9.31
CA TYR A 74 -15.59 11.89 7.89
C TYR A 74 -15.20 13.04 6.97
N GLY A 75 -15.75 14.25 7.20
CA GLY A 75 -15.40 15.46 6.45
C GLY A 75 -13.91 15.77 6.54
N VAL A 76 -13.32 15.65 7.73
CA VAL A 76 -11.88 15.86 7.97
C VAL A 76 -11.04 14.83 7.21
N ALA A 77 -11.48 13.56 7.19
CA ALA A 77 -10.80 12.51 6.42
C ALA A 77 -10.77 12.83 4.92
N ILE A 78 -11.89 13.24 4.33
CA ILE A 78 -11.98 13.63 2.91
C ILE A 78 -11.22 14.93 2.64
N PHE A 79 -11.25 15.90 3.54
CA PHE A 79 -10.45 17.11 3.42
C PHE A 79 -8.95 16.80 3.41
N HIS A 80 -8.48 15.90 4.31
CA HIS A 80 -7.09 15.45 4.29
C HIS A 80 -6.76 14.63 3.02
N LEU A 81 -7.70 13.83 2.52
CA LEU A 81 -7.53 13.11 1.26
C LEU A 81 -7.27 14.07 0.10
N MET A 82 -8.02 15.17 0.02
CA MET A 82 -7.83 16.19 -1.02
C MET A 82 -6.48 16.90 -0.90
N THR A 83 -6.12 17.42 0.27
CA THR A 83 -4.83 18.09 0.48
C THR A 83 -3.66 17.14 0.25
N HIS A 84 -3.78 15.90 0.72
CA HIS A 84 -2.82 14.83 0.54
C HIS A 84 -2.56 14.51 -0.94
N ALA A 85 -3.59 14.52 -1.77
CA ALA A 85 -3.43 14.23 -3.20
C ALA A 85 -2.44 15.19 -3.86
N PHE A 86 -2.50 16.49 -3.53
CA PHE A 86 -1.59 17.50 -4.09
C PHE A 86 -0.14 17.32 -3.63
N PHE A 87 0.12 17.33 -2.34
CA PHE A 87 1.49 17.23 -1.87
C PHE A 87 2.11 15.84 -2.06
N LYS A 88 1.30 14.77 -2.15
CA LYS A 88 1.82 13.45 -2.48
C LYS A 88 2.15 13.29 -3.94
N ALA A 89 1.30 13.78 -4.84
CA ALA A 89 1.65 13.82 -6.26
C ALA A 89 2.95 14.62 -6.47
N LEU A 90 3.09 15.75 -5.77
CA LEU A 90 4.31 16.57 -5.80
C LEU A 90 5.54 15.78 -5.36
N LEU A 91 5.48 15.09 -4.21
CA LEU A 91 6.60 14.31 -3.69
C LEU A 91 6.95 13.10 -4.57
N PHE A 92 5.95 12.39 -5.12
CA PHE A 92 6.20 11.27 -6.03
C PHE A 92 6.78 11.71 -7.37
N LEU A 93 6.27 12.78 -7.96
CA LEU A 93 6.82 13.33 -9.20
C LEU A 93 8.21 13.92 -8.97
N GLY A 94 8.44 14.58 -7.81
CA GLY A 94 9.75 15.04 -7.41
C GLY A 94 10.76 13.90 -7.22
N ALA A 95 10.34 12.79 -6.59
CA ALA A 95 11.15 11.58 -6.52
C ALA A 95 11.45 11.01 -7.92
N GLY A 96 10.45 11.01 -8.81
CA GLY A 96 10.62 10.63 -10.21
C GLY A 96 11.64 11.51 -10.95
N SER A 97 11.58 12.82 -10.74
CA SER A 97 12.56 13.78 -11.30
C SER A 97 13.98 13.44 -10.82
N VAL A 98 14.17 13.19 -9.52
CA VAL A 98 15.48 12.77 -8.97
C VAL A 98 15.97 11.47 -9.60
N ILE A 99 15.10 10.47 -9.74
CA ILE A 99 15.46 9.17 -10.33
C ILE A 99 15.88 9.30 -11.79
N ILE A 100 15.20 10.14 -12.58
CA ILE A 100 15.59 10.43 -13.97
C ILE A 100 16.98 11.06 -14.00
N ALA A 101 17.23 12.08 -13.17
CA ALA A 101 18.53 12.77 -13.09
C ALA A 101 19.65 11.87 -12.57
N MET A 102 19.33 10.82 -11.82
CA MET A 102 20.27 9.82 -11.27
C MET A 102 20.38 8.56 -12.13
N HIS A 103 19.96 8.59 -13.40
CA HIS A 103 19.99 7.44 -14.33
C HIS A 103 19.41 6.16 -13.69
N HIS A 104 18.19 6.28 -13.19
CA HIS A 104 17.39 5.20 -12.56
C HIS A 104 17.92 4.66 -11.22
N ASP A 105 18.97 5.24 -10.61
CA ASP A 105 19.32 4.91 -9.23
C ASP A 105 18.25 5.47 -8.27
N GLN A 106 17.72 4.60 -7.40
CA GLN A 106 16.68 4.92 -6.43
C GLN A 106 17.19 4.93 -4.99
N ASP A 107 18.44 4.53 -4.77
CA ASP A 107 19.01 4.46 -3.42
C ASP A 107 19.48 5.83 -2.93
N ILE A 108 18.80 6.36 -1.90
CA ILE A 108 19.15 7.66 -1.31
C ILE A 108 20.56 7.72 -0.70
N ARG A 109 21.18 6.57 -0.45
CA ARG A 109 22.55 6.49 0.07
C ARG A 109 23.59 6.87 -1.00
N ASN A 110 23.25 6.67 -2.27
CA ASN A 110 24.09 7.03 -3.42
C ASN A 110 23.90 8.48 -3.88
N MET A 111 22.92 9.20 -3.32
CA MET A 111 22.59 10.58 -3.66
C MET A 111 23.35 11.57 -2.76
N GLY A 112 23.06 12.85 -2.87
CA GLY A 112 23.60 13.92 -2.01
C GLY A 112 23.97 15.14 -2.82
N GLY A 113 23.81 16.34 -2.22
CA GLY A 113 24.18 17.61 -2.84
C GLY A 113 23.36 18.02 -4.07
N LEU A 114 22.26 17.33 -4.40
CA LEU A 114 21.47 17.53 -5.63
C LEU A 114 20.85 18.93 -5.72
N ARG A 115 20.70 19.67 -4.63
CA ARG A 115 20.16 21.05 -4.64
C ARG A 115 20.88 21.99 -5.60
N LYS A 116 22.17 21.76 -5.87
CA LYS A 116 23.00 22.61 -6.76
C LYS A 116 22.65 22.36 -8.23
N TYR A 117 22.20 21.16 -8.54
CA TYR A 117 21.97 20.67 -9.91
C TYR A 117 20.49 20.66 -10.28
N MET A 118 19.60 20.56 -9.28
CA MET A 118 18.16 20.43 -9.44
C MET A 118 17.40 21.44 -8.54
N PRO A 119 17.56 22.76 -8.75
CA PRO A 119 16.99 23.77 -7.84
C PRO A 119 15.45 23.79 -7.84
N ILE A 120 14.79 23.56 -8.98
CA ILE A 120 13.33 23.55 -9.08
C ILE A 120 12.78 22.33 -8.34
N THR A 121 13.32 21.13 -8.62
CA THR A 121 12.94 19.90 -7.95
C THR A 121 13.21 20.00 -6.45
N TRP A 122 14.34 20.57 -6.03
CA TRP A 122 14.68 20.78 -4.62
C TRP A 122 13.66 21.64 -3.87
N ILE A 123 13.28 22.81 -4.42
CA ILE A 123 12.33 23.73 -3.79
C ILE A 123 10.92 23.09 -3.74
N THR A 124 10.47 22.52 -4.85
CA THR A 124 9.14 21.91 -4.92
C THR A 124 9.03 20.68 -4.01
N PHE A 125 10.10 19.89 -3.89
CA PHE A 125 10.16 18.78 -2.93
C PHE A 125 10.14 19.27 -1.48
N LEU A 126 10.79 20.41 -1.17
CA LEU A 126 10.71 21.03 0.15
C LEU A 126 9.26 21.45 0.47
N VAL A 127 8.58 22.11 -0.46
CA VAL A 127 7.18 22.50 -0.29
C VAL A 127 6.30 21.28 0.01
N GLY A 128 6.45 20.19 -0.75
CA GLY A 128 5.72 18.95 -0.49
C GLY A 128 6.06 18.35 0.87
N THR A 129 7.33 18.40 1.28
CA THR A 129 7.78 17.91 2.59
C THR A 129 7.20 18.73 3.74
N LEU A 130 7.21 20.06 3.65
CA LEU A 130 6.64 20.96 4.64
C LEU A 130 5.12 20.76 4.77
N ALA A 131 4.42 20.58 3.63
CA ALA A 131 3.01 20.26 3.65
C ALA A 131 2.75 18.90 4.33
N LEU A 132 3.52 17.87 4.03
CA LEU A 132 3.39 16.52 4.58
C LEU A 132 3.55 16.48 6.11
N ILE A 133 4.54 17.17 6.65
CA ILE A 133 4.79 17.19 8.11
C ILE A 133 3.75 17.99 8.88
N GLY A 134 2.96 18.83 8.21
CA GLY A 134 1.98 19.71 8.83
C GLY A 134 2.59 21.01 9.35
N THR A 135 3.47 21.63 8.57
CA THR A 135 4.00 22.97 8.90
C THR A 135 2.84 24.00 8.88
N PRO A 136 2.71 24.87 9.88
CA PRO A 136 1.68 25.91 9.90
C PRO A 136 1.64 26.69 8.57
N PHE A 137 0.43 27.03 8.14
CA PHE A 137 0.12 27.72 6.87
C PHE A 137 0.30 26.91 5.59
N PHE A 138 0.74 25.63 5.65
CA PHE A 138 0.71 24.72 4.53
C PHE A 138 -0.60 23.90 4.53
N SER A 139 -1.01 23.41 3.37
CA SER A 139 -2.29 22.71 3.21
C SER A 139 -2.42 21.48 4.12
N GLY A 140 -1.33 20.75 4.31
CA GLY A 140 -1.31 19.55 5.15
C GLY A 140 -1.47 19.84 6.63
N PHE A 141 -1.10 21.02 7.11
CA PHE A 141 -1.34 21.45 8.48
C PHE A 141 -2.84 21.48 8.78
N TYR A 142 -3.61 22.23 8.00
CA TYR A 142 -5.05 22.41 8.23
C TYR A 142 -5.83 21.10 8.28
N SER A 143 -5.40 20.12 7.51
CA SER A 143 -6.10 18.83 7.48
C SER A 143 -5.57 17.83 8.51
N LYS A 144 -4.26 17.78 8.76
CA LYS A 144 -3.65 16.78 9.66
C LYS A 144 -3.87 17.13 11.14
N ASP A 145 -3.76 18.42 11.48
CA ASP A 145 -3.98 18.88 12.85
C ASP A 145 -5.41 18.61 13.29
N LEU A 146 -6.39 18.88 12.42
CA LEU A 146 -7.79 18.56 12.67
C LEU A 146 -8.05 17.06 12.83
N ILE A 147 -7.29 16.18 12.17
CA ILE A 147 -7.38 14.72 12.42
C ILE A 147 -6.93 14.38 13.84
N ILE A 148 -5.83 14.99 14.29
CA ILE A 148 -5.28 14.73 15.63
C ILE A 148 -6.24 15.23 16.70
N GLU A 149 -6.82 16.41 16.51
CA GLU A 149 -7.83 16.95 17.41
C GLU A 149 -9.13 16.13 17.38
N ALA A 150 -9.60 15.71 16.21
CA ALA A 150 -10.74 14.81 16.10
C ALA A 150 -10.51 13.49 16.88
N ALA A 151 -9.32 12.93 16.81
CA ALA A 151 -8.96 11.73 17.59
C ALA A 151 -8.94 12.00 19.10
N LYS A 152 -8.55 13.21 19.53
CA LYS A 152 -8.56 13.64 20.92
C LYS A 152 -9.97 13.76 21.48
N PHE A 153 -10.90 14.30 20.68
CA PHE A 153 -12.30 14.52 21.08
C PHE A 153 -13.22 13.33 20.78
N ALA A 154 -12.69 12.29 20.13
CA ALA A 154 -13.48 11.10 19.80
C ALA A 154 -13.91 10.33 21.05
N ASN A 155 -15.21 9.96 21.10
CA ASN A 155 -15.78 9.14 22.16
C ASN A 155 -16.12 7.72 21.64
N VAL A 156 -15.08 7.01 21.15
CA VAL A 156 -15.19 5.64 20.66
C VAL A 156 -14.14 4.76 21.30
N PRO A 157 -14.35 3.42 21.39
CA PRO A 157 -13.36 2.51 21.92
C PRO A 157 -12.02 2.61 21.17
N GLY A 158 -10.93 2.84 21.89
CA GLY A 158 -9.60 2.97 21.31
C GLY A 158 -9.16 4.38 20.91
N ALA A 159 -9.99 5.41 21.10
CA ALA A 159 -9.67 6.80 20.75
C ALA A 159 -8.38 7.31 21.43
N GLY A 160 -8.19 7.05 22.71
CA GLY A 160 -6.97 7.46 23.43
C GLY A 160 -5.70 6.82 22.89
N PHE A 161 -5.75 5.54 22.51
CA PHE A 161 -4.65 4.87 21.82
C PHE A 161 -4.39 5.48 20.44
N ALA A 162 -5.45 5.77 19.69
CA ALA A 162 -5.33 6.40 18.37
C ALA A 162 -4.72 7.79 18.47
N TYR A 163 -5.16 8.62 19.41
CA TYR A 163 -4.59 9.94 19.66
C TYR A 163 -3.09 9.86 19.96
N PHE A 164 -2.66 8.93 20.82
CA PHE A 164 -1.24 8.70 21.10
C PHE A 164 -0.47 8.32 19.82
N CYS A 165 -0.99 7.38 19.03
CA CYS A 165 -0.32 6.92 17.81
C CYS A 165 -0.19 8.04 16.75
N VAL A 166 -1.25 8.82 16.50
CA VAL A 166 -1.19 9.89 15.51
C VAL A 166 -0.31 11.05 15.99
N LEU A 167 -0.32 11.36 17.28
CA LEU A 167 0.56 12.38 17.87
C LEU A 167 2.04 11.96 17.78
N ALA A 168 2.38 10.74 18.19
CA ALA A 168 3.74 10.19 18.05
C ALA A 168 4.15 10.10 16.57
N GLY A 169 3.21 9.78 15.70
CA GLY A 169 3.39 9.73 14.26
C GLY A 169 3.79 11.07 13.64
N VAL A 170 3.51 12.21 14.28
CA VAL A 170 3.97 13.54 13.81
C VAL A 170 5.50 13.61 13.82
N PHE A 171 6.12 13.26 14.95
CA PHE A 171 7.57 13.19 15.07
C PHE A 171 8.19 12.24 14.04
N VAL A 172 7.64 11.04 13.93
CA VAL A 172 8.11 10.01 13.00
C VAL A 172 8.01 10.50 11.55
N THR A 173 6.89 11.14 11.19
CA THR A 173 6.68 11.71 9.84
C THR A 173 7.71 12.78 9.51
N ALA A 174 7.95 13.72 10.42
CA ALA A 174 8.94 14.77 10.23
C ALA A 174 10.35 14.18 10.11
N PHE A 175 10.70 13.22 10.96
CA PHE A 175 12.01 12.59 10.97
C PHE A 175 12.32 11.88 9.64
N TYR A 176 11.47 10.95 9.16
CA TYR A 176 11.80 10.23 7.92
C TYR A 176 11.71 11.13 6.67
N SER A 177 10.83 12.12 6.66
CA SER A 177 10.69 13.05 5.54
C SER A 177 11.93 13.93 5.40
N PHE A 178 12.43 14.49 6.51
CA PHE A 178 13.67 15.28 6.48
C PHE A 178 14.93 14.42 6.37
N ARG A 179 14.93 13.17 6.86
CA ARG A 179 15.98 12.21 6.52
C ARG A 179 16.12 12.06 5.01
N LEU A 180 15.01 11.80 4.33
CA LEU A 180 14.98 11.68 2.87
C LEU A 180 15.49 12.96 2.21
N TYR A 181 14.94 14.09 2.61
CA TYR A 181 15.28 15.41 2.05
C TYR A 181 16.77 15.74 2.21
N PHE A 182 17.33 15.55 3.39
CA PHE A 182 18.75 15.84 3.65
C PHE A 182 19.67 14.89 2.91
N LEU A 183 19.38 13.59 2.87
CA LEU A 183 20.22 12.61 2.18
C LEU A 183 20.24 12.81 0.66
N VAL A 184 19.14 13.27 0.07
CA VAL A 184 19.03 13.47 -1.37
C VAL A 184 19.61 14.82 -1.80
N PHE A 185 19.17 15.90 -1.17
CA PHE A 185 19.45 17.25 -1.67
C PHE A 185 20.64 17.92 -0.98
N HIS A 186 21.01 17.47 0.21
CA HIS A 186 22.06 18.09 1.01
C HIS A 186 23.24 17.11 1.26
N GLY A 187 24.20 17.54 2.07
CA GLY A 187 25.37 16.73 2.42
C GLY A 187 26.38 16.59 1.28
N GLN A 188 27.24 15.58 1.40
CA GLN A 188 28.28 15.28 0.42
C GLN A 188 27.70 14.56 -0.81
N GLU A 189 28.25 14.85 -1.97
CA GLU A 189 27.95 14.14 -3.21
C GLU A 189 28.51 12.72 -3.15
N ARG A 190 27.64 11.71 -3.28
CA ARG A 190 27.98 10.29 -3.16
C ARG A 190 27.82 9.52 -4.47
N TRP A 191 27.21 10.14 -5.49
CA TRP A 191 27.05 9.62 -6.84
C TRP A 191 28.39 9.63 -7.62
N GLY A 192 28.49 8.80 -8.66
CA GLY A 192 29.70 8.72 -9.51
C GLY A 192 30.92 8.05 -8.83
N ARG A 193 30.77 7.52 -7.62
CA ARG A 193 31.75 6.61 -7.02
C ARG A 193 31.47 5.21 -7.58
N ALA A 194 32.48 4.61 -8.24
CA ALA A 194 32.37 3.26 -8.77
C ALA A 194 31.77 2.34 -7.67
N ALA A 195 30.70 1.66 -8.00
CA ALA A 195 30.09 0.67 -7.10
C ALA A 195 31.12 -0.42 -6.82
N HIS A 196 31.79 -0.35 -5.68
CA HIS A 196 32.62 -1.45 -5.21
C HIS A 196 31.68 -2.58 -4.75
N GLY A 197 31.52 -3.58 -5.61
CA GLY A 197 31.23 -4.95 -5.24
C GLY A 197 29.78 -5.30 -4.94
N HIS A 198 29.02 -5.63 -5.97
CA HIS A 198 28.20 -6.83 -5.94
C HIS A 198 28.20 -7.39 -7.37
N GLY A 199 28.53 -8.69 -7.49
CA GLY A 199 28.87 -9.44 -8.67
C GLY A 199 28.12 -9.06 -9.95
N ALA A 200 28.88 -8.88 -11.01
CA ALA A 200 28.40 -8.74 -12.36
C ALA A 200 27.58 -9.96 -12.76
N HIS A 201 26.26 -9.88 -12.67
CA HIS A 201 25.38 -10.70 -13.46
C HIS A 201 25.24 -10.05 -14.84
N HIS A 202 25.69 -10.77 -15.84
CA HIS A 202 25.58 -10.38 -17.25
C HIS A 202 24.12 -10.11 -17.61
N GLY A 203 23.79 -8.82 -17.93
CA GLY A 203 22.49 -8.43 -18.49
C GLY A 203 21.72 -7.32 -17.75
N GLU A 204 22.20 -6.76 -16.64
CA GLU A 204 21.54 -5.65 -15.98
C GLU A 204 22.02 -4.30 -16.56
N GLU A 205 21.06 -3.47 -16.96
CA GLU A 205 21.31 -2.08 -17.35
C GLU A 205 22.04 -1.35 -16.21
N HIS A 206 23.12 -0.65 -16.52
CA HIS A 206 23.88 0.14 -15.55
C HIS A 206 22.98 1.25 -14.98
N HIS A 207 22.43 1.04 -13.77
CA HIS A 207 21.74 2.07 -13.03
C HIS A 207 22.74 2.95 -12.29
N GLY A 208 22.62 4.26 -12.46
CA GLY A 208 23.45 5.28 -11.81
C GLY A 208 24.30 6.08 -12.78
N LEU A 209 24.73 7.26 -12.30
CA LEU A 209 25.58 8.18 -13.06
C LEU A 209 26.98 7.60 -13.28
N ALA A 210 27.51 7.73 -14.51
CA ALA A 210 28.87 7.37 -14.83
C ALA A 210 29.89 8.24 -14.09
N ALA A 211 31.12 7.76 -13.95
CA ALA A 211 32.20 8.52 -13.32
C ALA A 211 32.44 9.83 -14.07
N GLY A 212 32.30 10.98 -13.38
CA GLY A 212 32.46 12.31 -13.95
C GLY A 212 31.18 12.91 -14.55
N GLU A 213 30.12 12.18 -14.68
CA GLU A 213 28.80 12.69 -15.09
C GLU A 213 28.13 13.43 -13.93
N LYS A 214 27.43 14.54 -14.24
CA LYS A 214 26.73 15.35 -13.25
C LYS A 214 25.22 15.26 -13.45
N PRO A 215 24.44 15.15 -12.38
CA PRO A 215 22.99 15.24 -12.48
C PRO A 215 22.59 16.63 -12.99
N HIS A 216 21.44 16.71 -13.64
CA HIS A 216 20.90 17.96 -14.18
C HIS A 216 19.39 18.04 -13.91
N GLU A 217 18.84 19.25 -13.94
CA GLU A 217 17.41 19.45 -13.77
C GLU A 217 16.66 18.78 -14.92
N THR A 218 15.51 18.19 -14.62
CA THR A 218 14.67 17.52 -15.61
C THR A 218 13.99 18.52 -16.55
N ALA A 219 13.56 18.05 -17.72
CA ALA A 219 12.93 18.87 -18.75
C ALA A 219 11.66 19.59 -18.21
N PRO A 220 11.26 20.72 -18.84
CA PRO A 220 10.09 21.50 -18.42
C PRO A 220 8.79 20.71 -18.35
N VAL A 221 8.65 19.66 -19.15
CA VAL A 221 7.49 18.75 -19.11
C VAL A 221 7.33 18.07 -17.74
N VAL A 222 8.41 17.93 -16.95
CA VAL A 222 8.42 17.40 -15.59
C VAL A 222 8.34 18.53 -14.56
N THR A 223 9.13 19.60 -14.72
CA THR A 223 9.22 20.67 -13.72
C THR A 223 7.98 21.56 -13.68
N ILE A 224 7.28 21.80 -14.79
CA ILE A 224 6.01 22.55 -14.80
C ILE A 224 4.95 21.91 -13.90
N PRO A 225 4.62 20.60 -14.04
CA PRO A 225 3.74 19.91 -13.12
C PRO A 225 4.16 20.01 -11.64
N LEU A 226 5.47 19.95 -11.34
CA LEU A 226 5.95 20.12 -9.96
C LEU A 226 5.59 21.50 -9.40
N VAL A 227 5.81 22.56 -10.17
CA VAL A 227 5.47 23.94 -9.75
C VAL A 227 3.95 24.08 -9.61
N LEU A 228 3.17 23.57 -10.56
CA LEU A 228 1.71 23.63 -10.51
C LEU A 228 1.12 22.89 -9.30
N LEU A 229 1.71 21.78 -8.88
CA LEU A 229 1.31 21.03 -7.69
C LEU A 229 1.78 21.66 -6.39
N ALA A 230 2.90 22.42 -6.41
CA ALA A 230 3.40 23.11 -5.23
C ALA A 230 2.45 24.22 -4.77
N ILE A 231 1.79 24.93 -5.70
CA ILE A 231 0.85 26.02 -5.38
C ILE A 231 -0.30 25.53 -4.49
N PRO A 232 -1.12 24.53 -4.89
CA PRO A 232 -2.20 24.02 -4.04
C PRO A 232 -1.67 23.31 -2.79
N SER A 233 -0.48 22.74 -2.82
CA SER A 233 0.15 22.16 -1.62
C SER A 233 0.41 23.17 -0.51
N VAL A 234 0.50 24.46 -0.83
CA VAL A 234 0.54 25.55 0.14
C VAL A 234 -0.86 26.07 0.42
N LEU A 235 -1.59 26.46 -0.61
CA LEU A 235 -2.74 27.38 -0.48
C LEU A 235 -4.08 26.67 -0.27
N ILE A 236 -4.30 25.47 -0.82
CA ILE A 236 -5.66 24.89 -0.90
C ILE A 236 -6.25 24.59 0.48
N GLY A 237 -5.39 24.24 1.45
CA GLY A 237 -5.83 23.95 2.82
C GLY A 237 -6.45 25.17 3.50
N LEU A 238 -5.78 26.32 3.41
CA LEU A 238 -6.27 27.54 4.04
C LEU A 238 -7.56 28.08 3.41
N TYR A 239 -7.70 27.92 2.07
CA TYR A 239 -8.92 28.41 1.39
C TYR A 239 -10.12 27.50 1.57
N LEU A 240 -9.91 26.19 1.73
CA LEU A 240 -11.01 25.23 1.74
C LEU A 240 -11.34 24.65 3.12
N VAL A 241 -10.55 24.93 4.17
CA VAL A 241 -10.83 24.41 5.52
C VAL A 241 -12.22 24.83 6.01
N GLU A 242 -12.55 26.10 5.91
CA GLU A 242 -13.82 26.63 6.37
C GLU A 242 -15.01 26.16 5.51
N PRO A 243 -15.04 26.37 4.17
CA PRO A 243 -16.19 25.97 3.35
C PRO A 243 -16.41 24.44 3.33
N MET A 244 -15.35 23.63 3.36
CA MET A 244 -15.53 22.18 3.33
C MET A 244 -15.94 21.58 4.66
N LEU A 245 -15.41 22.05 5.77
CA LEU A 245 -15.62 21.42 7.08
C LEU A 245 -16.76 22.05 7.88
N PHE A 246 -16.95 23.37 7.75
CA PHE A 246 -17.88 24.15 8.56
C PHE A 246 -18.94 24.89 7.73
N GLY A 247 -18.78 24.89 6.40
CA GLY A 247 -19.67 25.60 5.45
C GLY A 247 -20.74 24.74 4.79
N GLY A 248 -20.99 23.51 5.28
CA GLY A 248 -22.06 22.66 4.73
C GLY A 248 -21.73 21.97 3.41
N PHE A 249 -20.50 21.97 2.93
CA PHE A 249 -20.11 21.35 1.65
C PHE A 249 -20.48 19.85 1.55
N PHE A 250 -20.48 19.16 2.67
CA PHE A 250 -20.80 17.72 2.72
C PHE A 250 -22.26 17.43 3.09
N ASP A 251 -23.12 18.47 3.23
CA ASP A 251 -24.51 18.28 3.62
C ASP A 251 -25.27 17.41 2.62
N GLY A 252 -26.03 16.46 3.13
CA GLY A 252 -26.79 15.50 2.32
C GLY A 252 -25.94 14.41 1.64
N VAL A 253 -24.60 14.46 1.73
CA VAL A 253 -23.68 13.50 1.11
C VAL A 253 -23.00 12.60 2.15
N ILE A 254 -22.59 13.19 3.26
CA ILE A 254 -22.00 12.49 4.41
C ILE A 254 -22.96 12.67 5.58
N ALA A 255 -23.26 11.57 6.29
CA ALA A 255 -24.11 11.69 7.47
C ALA A 255 -23.37 12.49 8.55
N GLY A 256 -24.04 13.51 9.07
CA GLY A 256 -23.55 14.25 10.23
C GLY A 256 -23.52 13.32 11.45
N ALA A 257 -22.43 13.35 12.19
CA ALA A 257 -22.24 12.56 13.40
C ALA A 257 -23.05 13.14 14.57
N GLN A 258 -24.34 12.89 14.63
CA GLN A 258 -25.19 13.37 15.74
C GLN A 258 -24.85 12.70 17.07
N ARG A 259 -24.28 11.49 17.04
CA ARG A 259 -23.93 10.69 18.23
C ARG A 259 -22.52 10.96 18.76
N HIS A 260 -21.63 11.49 17.94
CA HIS A 260 -20.22 11.68 18.26
C HIS A 260 -19.83 13.17 18.20
N PRO A 261 -19.31 13.74 19.29
CA PRO A 261 -19.14 15.18 19.42
C PRO A 261 -17.93 15.75 18.68
N ALA A 262 -17.03 14.92 18.14
CA ALA A 262 -15.75 15.38 17.60
C ALA A 262 -15.86 16.53 16.59
N MET A 263 -16.78 16.45 15.63
CA MET A 263 -16.99 17.52 14.64
C MET A 263 -17.64 18.78 15.24
N ALA A 264 -18.58 18.61 16.20
CA ALA A 264 -19.20 19.74 16.88
C ALA A 264 -18.18 20.51 17.71
N THR A 265 -17.36 19.82 18.48
CA THR A 265 -16.28 20.43 19.28
C THR A 265 -15.25 21.13 18.40
N LEU A 266 -14.86 20.52 17.26
CA LEU A 266 -13.96 21.17 16.30
C LEU A 266 -14.56 22.45 15.71
N ALA A 267 -15.88 22.47 15.46
CA ALA A 267 -16.56 23.65 14.95
C ALA A 267 -16.61 24.79 15.98
N GLU A 268 -16.81 24.48 17.27
CA GLU A 268 -16.77 25.45 18.36
C GLU A 268 -15.39 26.07 18.56
N GLU A 269 -14.30 25.26 18.40
CA GLU A 269 -12.93 25.72 18.54
C GLU A 269 -12.38 26.42 17.29
N PHE A 270 -13.10 26.37 16.16
CA PHE A 270 -12.64 26.98 14.91
C PHE A 270 -12.93 28.49 14.87
N HIS A 271 -11.86 29.28 14.93
CA HIS A 271 -11.93 30.77 14.89
C HIS A 271 -11.32 31.34 13.59
N GLY A 272 -11.36 30.57 12.52
CA GLY A 272 -10.81 30.92 11.21
C GLY A 272 -9.39 30.38 10.96
N TRP A 273 -9.03 30.33 9.68
CA TRP A 273 -7.77 29.72 9.23
C TRP A 273 -6.52 30.39 9.82
N LEU A 274 -6.54 31.72 10.00
CA LEU A 274 -5.40 32.46 10.55
C LEU A 274 -5.21 32.17 12.05
N ALA A 275 -6.30 32.15 12.81
CA ALA A 275 -6.27 31.85 14.24
C ALA A 275 -5.78 30.40 14.48
N LEU A 276 -6.25 29.43 13.67
CA LEU A 276 -5.80 28.06 13.71
C LEU A 276 -4.29 27.94 13.44
N GLY A 277 -3.79 28.65 12.40
CA GLY A 277 -2.36 28.66 12.05
C GLY A 277 -1.47 29.26 13.13
N LEU A 278 -1.92 30.33 13.83
CA LEU A 278 -1.19 30.93 14.94
C LEU A 278 -1.25 30.08 16.20
N HIS A 279 -2.41 29.50 16.51
CA HIS A 279 -2.59 28.57 17.62
C HIS A 279 -1.67 27.35 17.53
N ALA A 280 -1.39 26.89 16.30
CA ALA A 280 -0.50 25.76 16.04
C ALA A 280 0.85 25.87 16.76
N LEU A 281 1.42 27.07 16.87
CA LEU A 281 2.72 27.29 17.51
C LEU A 281 2.72 26.92 19.01
N SER A 282 1.56 26.89 19.64
CA SER A 282 1.39 26.47 21.04
C SER A 282 1.06 24.98 21.18
N THR A 283 0.74 24.27 20.10
CA THR A 283 0.33 22.87 20.13
C THR A 283 1.51 21.88 20.22
N PRO A 284 1.33 20.72 20.87
CA PRO A 284 2.34 19.67 20.88
C PRO A 284 2.71 19.17 19.47
N THR A 285 1.79 19.23 18.52
CA THR A 285 1.98 18.79 17.14
C THR A 285 3.09 19.57 16.46
N PHE A 286 3.12 20.89 16.59
CA PHE A 286 4.18 21.73 16.05
C PHE A 286 5.56 21.38 16.64
N TRP A 287 5.65 21.28 17.95
CA TRP A 287 6.91 21.00 18.63
C TRP A 287 7.44 19.59 18.31
N LEU A 288 6.57 18.60 18.14
CA LEU A 288 6.95 17.25 17.72
C LEU A 288 7.44 17.23 16.27
N ALA A 289 6.79 17.97 15.37
CA ALA A 289 7.25 18.11 13.99
C ALA A 289 8.62 18.80 13.91
N LEU A 290 8.82 19.87 14.68
CA LEU A 290 10.09 20.56 14.78
C LEU A 290 11.18 19.65 15.36
N ALA A 291 10.89 18.95 16.45
CA ALA A 291 11.80 18.00 17.08
C ALA A 291 12.22 16.88 16.12
N GLY A 292 11.27 16.30 15.35
CA GLY A 292 11.57 15.30 14.32
C GLY A 292 12.47 15.84 13.21
N THR A 293 12.24 17.08 12.78
CA THR A 293 13.06 17.77 11.78
C THR A 293 14.49 18.02 12.28
N VAL A 294 14.62 18.56 13.51
CA VAL A 294 15.93 18.84 14.14
C VAL A 294 16.67 17.52 14.41
N ALA A 295 15.99 16.48 14.86
CA ALA A 295 16.61 15.17 15.06
C ALA A 295 17.13 14.58 13.74
N ALA A 296 16.38 14.70 12.65
CA ALA A 296 16.84 14.27 11.32
C ALA A 296 18.03 15.08 10.85
N TRP A 297 18.00 16.41 11.03
CA TRP A 297 19.12 17.27 10.69
C TRP A 297 20.38 16.88 11.48
N TYR A 298 20.26 16.69 12.78
CA TYR A 298 21.40 16.31 13.62
C TYR A 298 21.98 14.95 13.20
N CYS A 299 21.13 13.94 13.04
CA CYS A 299 21.54 12.57 12.69
C CYS A 299 22.19 12.45 11.31
N TYR A 300 21.78 13.24 10.32
CA TYR A 300 22.24 13.05 8.94
C TYR A 300 23.13 14.16 8.41
N MET A 301 23.17 15.34 9.07
CA MET A 301 24.00 16.46 8.66
C MET A 301 25.12 16.77 9.63
N VAL A 302 24.92 16.55 10.95
CA VAL A 302 25.91 16.87 11.98
C VAL A 302 26.72 15.64 12.36
N ASP A 303 26.07 14.57 12.82
CA ASP A 303 26.75 13.34 13.24
C ASP A 303 26.09 12.07 12.66
N PRO A 304 26.54 11.61 11.50
CA PRO A 304 26.03 10.39 10.86
C PRO A 304 26.32 9.09 11.64
N ARG A 305 27.12 9.12 12.70
CA ARG A 305 27.44 7.94 13.52
C ARG A 305 26.27 7.56 14.43
N VAL A 306 25.43 8.55 14.80
CA VAL A 306 24.29 8.33 15.71
C VAL A 306 23.28 7.33 15.14
N PRO A 307 22.75 7.46 13.92
CA PRO A 307 21.85 6.46 13.35
C PRO A 307 22.48 5.07 13.23
N GLU A 308 23.77 4.97 12.89
CA GLU A 308 24.48 3.69 12.85
C GLU A 308 24.60 3.03 14.23
N ALA A 309 24.90 3.81 15.26
CA ALA A 309 24.96 3.32 16.64
C ALA A 309 23.61 2.82 17.14
N ILE A 310 22.52 3.56 16.85
CA ILE A 310 21.14 3.15 17.16
C ILE A 310 20.78 1.84 16.43
N ALA A 311 21.06 1.75 15.14
CA ALA A 311 20.78 0.55 14.34
C ALA A 311 21.55 -0.68 14.86
N ARG A 312 22.81 -0.51 15.31
CA ARG A 312 23.60 -1.58 15.93
C ARG A 312 23.05 -1.97 17.30
N ARG A 313 22.71 -1.00 18.15
CA ARG A 313 22.20 -1.24 19.52
C ARG A 313 20.84 -1.96 19.50
N PHE A 314 19.96 -1.59 18.55
CA PHE A 314 18.63 -2.12 18.39
C PHE A 314 18.52 -2.99 17.11
N SER A 315 19.55 -3.83 16.85
CA SER A 315 19.65 -4.61 15.61
C SER A 315 18.45 -5.54 15.36
N GLY A 316 17.82 -6.09 16.40
CA GLY A 316 16.61 -6.90 16.28
C GLY A 316 15.42 -6.11 15.75
N LEU A 317 15.18 -4.91 16.33
CA LEU A 317 14.12 -4.01 15.88
C LEU A 317 14.42 -3.49 14.47
N TYR A 318 15.67 -3.15 14.17
CA TYR A 318 16.08 -2.72 12.84
C TYR A 318 15.78 -3.81 11.78
N ARG A 319 16.13 -5.09 12.06
CA ARG A 319 15.81 -6.22 11.16
C ARG A 319 14.30 -6.41 11.00
N LEU A 320 13.53 -6.33 12.10
CA LEU A 320 12.07 -6.41 12.04
C LEU A 320 11.48 -5.37 11.08
N LEU A 321 11.97 -4.14 11.13
CA LEU A 321 11.53 -3.05 10.26
C LEU A 321 12.01 -3.23 8.82
N VAL A 322 13.26 -3.63 8.58
CA VAL A 322 13.80 -3.89 7.24
C VAL A 322 13.03 -5.02 6.55
N ASP A 323 12.71 -6.09 7.30
CA ASP A 323 11.90 -7.23 6.82
C ASP A 323 10.38 -6.94 6.88
N LYS A 324 9.98 -5.67 7.05
CA LYS A 324 8.58 -5.20 7.02
C LYS A 324 7.67 -6.01 7.95
N TYR A 325 8.10 -6.17 9.21
CA TYR A 325 7.42 -6.98 10.23
C TYR A 325 7.19 -8.44 9.82
N TYR A 326 7.96 -8.96 8.86
CA TYR A 326 7.84 -10.30 8.26
C TYR A 326 6.50 -10.59 7.54
N PHE A 327 5.62 -9.59 7.32
CA PHE A 327 4.36 -9.80 6.63
C PHE A 327 4.55 -10.28 5.19
N ASP A 328 5.50 -9.73 4.45
CA ASP A 328 5.79 -10.16 3.07
C ASP A 328 6.22 -11.63 3.07
N ARG A 329 7.05 -12.03 4.02
CA ARG A 329 7.54 -13.41 4.17
C ARG A 329 6.41 -14.38 4.56
N PHE A 330 5.55 -13.95 5.48
CA PHE A 330 4.36 -14.71 5.84
C PHE A 330 3.44 -14.92 4.63
N ASN A 331 3.16 -13.87 3.88
CA ASN A 331 2.32 -13.93 2.68
C ASN A 331 2.93 -14.85 1.62
N GLU A 332 4.25 -14.78 1.40
CA GLU A 332 4.93 -15.61 0.42
C GLU A 332 4.93 -17.09 0.81
N ILE A 333 5.24 -17.41 2.07
CA ILE A 333 5.33 -18.80 2.53
C ILE A 333 3.94 -19.41 2.71
N VAL A 334 3.03 -18.72 3.42
CA VAL A 334 1.74 -19.30 3.83
C VAL A 334 0.71 -19.14 2.71
N LEU A 335 0.46 -17.91 2.24
CA LEU A 335 -0.61 -17.68 1.27
C LEU A 335 -0.22 -18.11 -0.14
N ALA A 336 0.89 -17.59 -0.66
CA ALA A 336 1.34 -17.92 -2.01
C ALA A 336 1.87 -19.36 -2.09
N GLY A 337 2.56 -19.84 -1.04
CA GLY A 337 2.99 -21.22 -0.91
C GLY A 337 1.84 -22.19 -0.83
N GLY A 338 0.82 -21.88 0.00
CA GLY A 338 -0.41 -22.65 0.12
C GLY A 338 -1.19 -22.72 -1.19
N ALA A 339 -1.36 -21.58 -1.86
CA ALA A 339 -2.01 -21.53 -3.18
C ALA A 339 -1.27 -22.37 -4.23
N ARG A 340 0.06 -22.28 -4.26
CA ARG A 340 0.90 -23.13 -5.16
C ARG A 340 0.77 -24.63 -4.82
N LEU A 341 0.73 -24.97 -3.53
CA LEU A 341 0.55 -26.36 -3.09
C LEU A 341 -0.83 -26.90 -3.51
N LEU A 342 -1.90 -26.12 -3.26
CA LEU A 342 -3.24 -26.45 -3.69
C LEU A 342 -3.33 -26.59 -5.22
N GLY A 343 -2.79 -25.62 -5.96
CA GLY A 343 -2.76 -25.68 -7.43
C GLY A 343 -2.02 -26.91 -7.97
N ARG A 344 -0.89 -27.27 -7.36
CA ARG A 344 -0.18 -28.52 -7.74
C ARG A 344 -0.98 -29.76 -7.40
N GLY A 345 -1.68 -29.76 -6.26
CA GLY A 345 -2.55 -30.87 -5.87
C GLY A 345 -3.72 -31.07 -6.84
N LEU A 346 -4.41 -29.99 -7.19
CA LEU A 346 -5.49 -30.01 -8.17
C LEU A 346 -5.01 -30.40 -9.57
N TRP A 347 -3.87 -29.88 -10.02
CA TRP A 347 -3.30 -30.21 -11.30
C TRP A 347 -2.87 -31.69 -11.39
N LYS A 348 -2.07 -32.18 -10.42
CA LYS A 348 -1.58 -33.56 -10.46
C LYS A 348 -2.66 -34.57 -10.12
N GLY A 349 -3.50 -34.31 -9.11
CA GLY A 349 -4.55 -35.21 -8.65
C GLY A 349 -5.83 -35.10 -9.49
N GLY A 350 -6.27 -33.86 -9.76
CA GLY A 350 -7.49 -33.59 -10.52
C GLY A 350 -7.27 -33.80 -12.03
N ASP A 351 -6.43 -32.95 -12.62
CA ASP A 351 -6.29 -32.96 -14.09
C ASP A 351 -5.53 -34.19 -14.58
N GLN A 352 -4.31 -34.41 -14.12
CA GLN A 352 -3.47 -35.49 -14.66
C GLN A 352 -3.93 -36.89 -14.23
N ALA A 353 -4.23 -37.09 -12.92
CA ALA A 353 -4.56 -38.45 -12.47
C ALA A 353 -6.04 -38.80 -12.75
N LEU A 354 -6.99 -37.92 -12.39
CA LEU A 354 -8.42 -38.20 -12.51
C LEU A 354 -8.94 -37.97 -13.94
N LEU A 355 -8.77 -36.76 -14.48
CA LEU A 355 -9.32 -36.43 -15.80
C LEU A 355 -8.55 -37.14 -16.92
N ASP A 356 -7.26 -36.92 -17.02
CA ASP A 356 -6.46 -37.51 -18.10
C ASP A 356 -6.27 -39.02 -17.87
N GLY A 357 -5.80 -39.42 -16.68
CA GLY A 357 -5.42 -40.78 -16.40
C GLY A 357 -6.59 -41.76 -16.28
N VAL A 358 -7.63 -41.41 -15.54
CA VAL A 358 -8.79 -42.32 -15.31
C VAL A 358 -9.88 -42.06 -16.35
N ALA A 359 -10.35 -40.82 -16.52
CA ALA A 359 -11.49 -40.56 -17.39
C ALA A 359 -11.14 -40.70 -18.87
N ILE A 360 -10.08 -40.06 -19.36
CA ILE A 360 -9.72 -40.07 -20.79
C ILE A 360 -8.93 -41.32 -21.17
N ASP A 361 -7.72 -41.47 -20.62
CA ASP A 361 -6.86 -42.60 -20.94
C ASP A 361 -7.44 -43.92 -20.42
N GLY A 362 -8.07 -43.93 -19.27
CA GLY A 362 -8.72 -45.08 -18.67
C GLY A 362 -9.85 -45.60 -19.54
N SER A 363 -10.73 -44.70 -20.02
CA SER A 363 -11.81 -45.07 -20.94
C SER A 363 -11.28 -45.64 -22.25
N ALA A 364 -10.25 -45.01 -22.80
CA ALA A 364 -9.58 -45.50 -24.01
C ALA A 364 -8.95 -46.87 -23.82
N ARG A 365 -8.29 -47.11 -22.67
CA ARG A 365 -7.72 -48.42 -22.31
C ARG A 365 -8.83 -49.48 -22.13
N LEU A 366 -9.97 -49.10 -21.52
CA LEU A 366 -11.11 -49.99 -21.35
C LEU A 366 -11.68 -50.43 -22.71
N VAL A 367 -11.85 -49.50 -23.63
CA VAL A 367 -12.30 -49.80 -25.02
C VAL A 367 -11.26 -50.72 -25.73
N GLY A 368 -9.97 -50.39 -25.59
CA GLY A 368 -8.89 -51.20 -26.11
C GLY A 368 -8.87 -52.64 -25.57
N TRP A 369 -9.06 -52.80 -24.26
CA TRP A 369 -9.19 -54.09 -23.60
C TRP A 369 -10.40 -54.85 -24.13
N PHE A 370 -11.57 -54.21 -24.17
CA PHE A 370 -12.82 -54.79 -24.67
C PHE A 370 -12.65 -55.23 -26.15
N SER A 371 -12.04 -54.40 -26.97
CA SER A 371 -11.70 -54.78 -28.35
C SER A 371 -10.77 -55.99 -28.43
N GLY A 372 -9.79 -56.10 -27.53
CA GLY A 372 -8.94 -57.27 -27.40
C GLY A 372 -9.71 -58.57 -27.07
N VAL A 373 -10.62 -58.48 -26.11
CA VAL A 373 -11.51 -59.59 -25.75
C VAL A 373 -12.41 -59.99 -26.93
N MET A 374 -12.99 -59.00 -27.60
CA MET A 374 -13.84 -59.27 -28.80
C MET A 374 -13.06 -59.93 -29.94
N ARG A 375 -11.78 -59.60 -30.13
CA ARG A 375 -10.90 -60.27 -31.12
C ARG A 375 -10.72 -61.74 -30.82
N LEU A 376 -10.64 -62.16 -29.56
CA LEU A 376 -10.54 -63.56 -29.17
C LEU A 376 -11.80 -64.37 -29.57
N ALA A 377 -12.98 -63.73 -29.60
CA ALA A 377 -14.21 -64.31 -30.08
C ALA A 377 -14.23 -64.51 -31.61
N GLN A 378 -13.45 -63.69 -32.34
CA GLN A 378 -13.30 -63.77 -33.81
C GLN A 378 -12.22 -64.82 -34.17
N THR A 379 -12.55 -66.08 -34.14
CA THR A 379 -11.64 -67.19 -34.43
C THR A 379 -11.26 -67.30 -35.91
N GLY A 380 -11.95 -66.62 -36.83
CA GLY A 380 -11.77 -66.72 -38.28
C GLY A 380 -12.19 -68.06 -38.88
N ARG A 381 -12.73 -68.99 -38.07
CA ARG A 381 -13.16 -70.32 -38.50
C ARG A 381 -14.68 -70.31 -38.71
N LEU A 382 -15.10 -70.50 -39.99
CA LEU A 382 -16.52 -70.51 -40.39
C LEU A 382 -17.37 -71.46 -39.52
N ASN A 383 -16.82 -72.66 -39.20
CA ASN A 383 -17.55 -73.65 -38.40
C ASN A 383 -17.86 -73.15 -36.96
N THR A 384 -16.93 -72.39 -36.36
CA THR A 384 -17.15 -71.83 -35.01
C THR A 384 -18.28 -70.79 -35.05
N TYR A 385 -18.33 -69.94 -36.06
CA TYR A 385 -19.40 -68.97 -36.22
C TYR A 385 -20.77 -69.66 -36.45
N ALA A 386 -20.81 -70.66 -37.32
CA ALA A 386 -22.02 -71.43 -37.57
C ALA A 386 -22.56 -72.09 -36.28
N ILE A 387 -21.68 -72.71 -35.48
CA ILE A 387 -22.09 -73.35 -34.21
C ILE A 387 -22.58 -72.25 -33.23
N THR A 388 -21.89 -71.17 -33.06
CA THR A 388 -22.32 -70.07 -32.17
C THR A 388 -23.64 -69.42 -32.59
N MET A 389 -23.88 -69.29 -33.85
CA MET A 389 -25.20 -68.83 -34.39
C MET A 389 -26.32 -69.82 -34.06
N ILE A 390 -26.08 -71.13 -34.30
CA ILE A 390 -27.07 -72.18 -33.98
C ILE A 390 -27.40 -72.21 -32.47
N VAL A 391 -26.34 -72.13 -31.62
CA VAL A 391 -26.52 -72.11 -30.15
C VAL A 391 -27.26 -70.81 -29.75
N GLY A 392 -26.93 -69.68 -30.31
CA GLY A 392 -27.61 -68.40 -30.05
C GLY A 392 -29.07 -68.44 -30.41
N VAL A 393 -29.40 -68.95 -31.58
CA VAL A 393 -30.82 -69.16 -32.02
C VAL A 393 -31.56 -70.12 -31.09
N ALA A 394 -30.92 -71.25 -30.73
CA ALA A 394 -31.54 -72.24 -29.80
C ALA A 394 -31.82 -71.62 -28.43
N LEU A 395 -30.88 -70.82 -27.90
CA LEU A 395 -31.08 -70.11 -26.61
C LEU A 395 -32.18 -69.07 -26.69
N LEU A 396 -32.25 -68.33 -27.81
CA LEU A 396 -33.29 -67.32 -28.04
C LEU A 396 -34.68 -68.01 -28.19
N MET A 397 -34.77 -69.09 -28.92
CA MET A 397 -35.99 -69.95 -29.01
C MET A 397 -36.37 -70.44 -27.63
N LEU A 398 -35.45 -70.97 -26.87
CA LEU A 398 -35.70 -71.43 -25.50
C LEU A 398 -36.22 -70.28 -24.61
N PHE A 399 -35.63 -69.13 -24.68
CA PHE A 399 -36.10 -67.97 -23.90
C PHE A 399 -37.44 -67.44 -24.31
N VAL A 400 -37.85 -67.57 -25.57
CA VAL A 400 -39.19 -67.17 -26.05
C VAL A 400 -40.22 -68.24 -25.81
N VAL A 401 -39.90 -69.53 -26.02
CA VAL A 401 -40.83 -70.67 -25.92
C VAL A 401 -41.08 -71.08 -24.47
N LEU A 402 -40.03 -71.05 -23.60
CA LEU A 402 -40.23 -71.44 -22.18
C LEU A 402 -41.34 -70.63 -21.44
N PRO A 403 -41.46 -69.30 -21.62
CA PRO A 403 -42.60 -68.60 -21.03
C PRO A 403 -43.95 -68.91 -21.67
N MET A 404 -43.96 -69.31 -22.97
CA MET A 404 -45.21 -69.73 -23.65
C MET A 404 -45.68 -71.08 -23.20
N LEU A 405 -44.77 -71.99 -22.82
CA LEU A 405 -45.14 -73.35 -22.33
C LEU A 405 -45.52 -73.33 -20.84
N ARG A 406 -45.27 -72.24 -20.12
CA ARG A 406 -45.65 -72.06 -18.72
C ARG A 406 -46.96 -71.29 -18.54
N ARG A 407 -47.60 -70.89 -19.60
CA ARG A 407 -48.98 -70.41 -19.66
C ARG A 407 -49.87 -71.49 -20.18
#